data_b1440bcdcc5d2386c4597ac7b7656e51
#
_entry.id   b1440bcdcc5d2386c4597ac7b7656e51
#
_cell.length_a   1.000
_cell.length_b   1.000
_cell.length_c   1.000
_cell.angle_alpha   90.00
_cell.angle_beta   90.00
_cell.angle_gamma   90.00
#
_symmetry.space_group_name_H-M   'P 1'
#
loop_
_entity.id
_entity.type
_entity.pdbx_description
1 polymer ?
#
loop_
_entity_poly.entity_id
_entity_poly.type
_entity_poly.pdbx_seq_one_letter_code
_entity_poly.pdbx_strand_id
1 'polypeptide(L)'
;MLPILEIRRVGSDFYTYSVRAGKADAGRSEDPIDSLERCLNDAGDSLGHYFPSVNVSLDGQELGNYSVQRLQQNPVGLAAELLVKAHPGLKLS
;
A
#
# COMPACT_ATOMS: atom_id res chain seq x y z
N MET A 1 16.44 7.18 -4.64
CA MET A 1 15.35 7.54 -3.71
C MET A 1 14.19 6.56 -3.86
N LEU A 2 13.68 6.06 -2.74
CA LEU A 2 12.58 5.13 -2.77
C LEU A 2 11.24 5.86 -2.74
N PRO A 3 10.27 5.40 -3.53
CA PRO A 3 8.93 5.97 -3.47
C PRO A 3 8.24 5.57 -2.17
N ILE A 4 7.24 6.35 -1.80
CA ILE A 4 6.41 6.08 -0.64
C ILE A 4 4.99 5.83 -1.12
N LEU A 5 4.46 4.67 -0.75
CA LEU A 5 3.06 4.33 -1.00
C LEU A 5 2.29 4.59 0.28
N GLU A 6 1.45 5.60 0.25
CA GLU A 6 0.63 5.94 1.40
C GLU A 6 -0.79 5.44 1.16
N ILE A 7 -1.24 4.55 2.02
CA ILE A 7 -2.57 3.95 1.92
C ILE A 7 -3.40 4.46 3.08
N ARG A 8 -4.66 4.82 2.80
CA ARG A 8 -5.60 5.28 3.82
C ARG A 8 -6.88 4.48 3.75
N ARG A 9 -7.37 4.11 4.90
CA ARG A 9 -8.66 3.46 5.02
C ARG A 9 -9.72 4.55 5.13
N VAL A 10 -10.64 4.58 4.17
CA VAL A 10 -11.66 5.64 4.09
C VAL A 10 -13.07 5.14 4.41
N GLY A 11 -13.21 3.87 4.76
CA GLY A 11 -14.47 3.28 5.14
C GLY A 11 -14.20 1.90 5.71
N SER A 12 -15.24 1.13 6.03
CA SER A 12 -15.04 -0.17 6.65
C SER A 12 -14.21 -1.11 5.77
N ASP A 13 -14.43 -1.07 4.45
CA ASP A 13 -13.71 -1.93 3.50
C ASP A 13 -13.15 -1.16 2.32
N PHE A 14 -13.01 0.16 2.43
CA PHE A 14 -12.56 0.98 1.32
C PHE A 14 -11.23 1.64 1.64
N TYR A 15 -10.36 1.69 0.63
CA TYR A 15 -9.01 2.23 0.76
C TYR A 15 -8.71 3.16 -0.40
N THR A 16 -7.87 4.16 -0.13
CA THR A 16 -7.28 4.99 -1.18
C THR A 16 -5.77 4.94 -1.02
N TYR A 17 -5.06 5.28 -2.08
CA TYR A 17 -3.61 5.34 -2.01
C TYR A 17 -3.06 6.53 -2.77
N SER A 18 -1.87 6.96 -2.39
CA SER A 18 -1.08 7.91 -3.16
C SER A 18 0.37 7.45 -3.17
N VAL A 19 1.07 7.74 -4.24
CA VAL A 19 2.48 7.40 -4.41
C VAL A 19 3.27 8.70 -4.53
N ARG A 20 4.29 8.83 -3.72
CA ARG A 20 5.22 9.96 -3.78
C ARG A 20 6.62 9.47 -4.10
N ALA A 21 7.28 10.15 -5.02
CA ALA A 21 8.69 9.90 -5.35
C ALA A 21 9.41 11.23 -5.17
N GLY A 22 10.07 11.40 -4.04
CA GLY A 22 10.67 12.69 -3.70
C GLY A 22 9.59 13.72 -3.41
N LYS A 23 9.65 14.85 -4.12
CA LYS A 23 8.63 15.90 -3.99
C LYS A 23 7.50 15.74 -4.99
N ALA A 24 7.62 14.78 -5.90
CA ALA A 24 6.65 14.58 -6.95
C ALA A 24 5.56 13.62 -6.50
N ASP A 25 4.34 13.91 -6.95
CA ASP A 25 3.20 13.04 -6.77
C ASP A 25 3.19 12.09 -7.98
N ALA A 26 3.54 10.82 -7.75
CA ALA A 26 3.72 9.86 -8.83
C ALA A 26 2.44 9.11 -9.21
N GLY A 27 1.40 9.23 -8.42
CA GLY A 27 0.13 8.60 -8.72
C GLY A 27 -0.76 8.50 -7.49
N ARG A 28 -2.04 8.28 -7.72
CA ARG A 28 -3.00 8.08 -6.64
C ARG A 28 -4.28 7.45 -7.20
N SER A 29 -5.04 6.81 -6.32
CA SER A 29 -6.35 6.32 -6.70
C SER A 29 -7.35 7.49 -6.73
N GLU A 30 -8.20 7.52 -7.73
CA GLU A 30 -9.22 8.56 -7.84
C GLU A 30 -10.44 8.21 -7.01
N ASP A 31 -10.79 6.92 -6.99
CA ASP A 31 -11.95 6.42 -6.27
C ASP A 31 -11.52 5.45 -5.19
N PRO A 32 -12.30 5.31 -4.11
CA PRO A 32 -12.02 4.30 -3.10
C PRO A 32 -12.04 2.89 -3.70
N ILE A 33 -11.11 2.07 -3.25
CA ILE A 33 -10.96 0.68 -3.70
C ILE A 33 -11.49 -0.23 -2.62
N ASP A 34 -12.26 -1.23 -3.00
CA ASP A 34 -13.06 -2.03 -2.07
C ASP A 34 -12.30 -3.12 -1.30
N SER A 35 -10.98 -3.15 -1.41
CA SER A 35 -10.17 -4.04 -0.59
C SER A 35 -8.72 -3.57 -0.58
N LEU A 36 -7.99 -3.94 0.48
CA LEU A 36 -6.57 -3.59 0.58
C LEU A 36 -5.76 -4.32 -0.48
N GLU A 37 -6.08 -5.57 -0.75
CA GLU A 37 -5.38 -6.34 -1.77
C GLU A 37 -5.53 -5.75 -3.16
N ARG A 38 -6.71 -5.26 -3.51
CA ARG A 38 -6.90 -4.59 -4.79
C ARG A 38 -6.16 -3.26 -4.85
N CYS A 39 -6.13 -2.56 -3.72
CA CYS A 39 -5.39 -1.31 -3.59
C CYS A 39 -3.90 -1.56 -3.84
N LEU A 40 -3.33 -2.61 -3.24
CA LEU A 40 -1.93 -2.97 -3.44
C LEU A 40 -1.64 -3.35 -4.88
N ASN A 41 -2.54 -4.12 -5.49
CA ASN A 41 -2.37 -4.53 -6.88
C ASN A 41 -2.38 -3.32 -7.81
N ASP A 42 -3.32 -2.42 -7.61
CA ASP A 42 -3.42 -1.22 -8.43
C ASP A 42 -2.19 -0.33 -8.28
N ALA A 43 -1.73 -0.16 -7.04
CA ALA A 43 -0.52 0.61 -6.77
C ALA A 43 0.71 -0.06 -7.39
N GLY A 44 0.78 -1.38 -7.33
CA GLY A 44 1.85 -2.15 -7.94
C GLY A 44 1.93 -1.94 -9.44
N ASP A 45 0.79 -1.90 -10.10
CA ASP A 45 0.74 -1.63 -11.54
C ASP A 45 1.26 -0.22 -11.85
N SER A 46 0.92 0.74 -11.03
CA SER A 46 1.40 2.12 -11.22
C SER A 46 2.91 2.24 -11.03
N LEU A 47 3.46 1.46 -10.11
CA LEU A 47 4.89 1.50 -9.78
C LEU A 47 5.75 0.59 -10.64
N GLY A 48 5.16 -0.44 -11.23
CA GLY A 48 5.88 -1.57 -11.80
C GLY A 48 6.92 -1.28 -12.86
N HIS A 49 6.80 -0.16 -13.57
CA HIS A 49 7.75 0.19 -14.62
C HIS A 49 8.85 1.14 -14.14
N TYR A 50 8.74 1.66 -12.94
CA TYR A 50 9.61 2.74 -12.49
C TYR A 50 10.43 2.39 -11.26
N PHE A 51 9.91 1.55 -10.38
CA PHE A 51 10.54 1.31 -9.09
C PHE A 51 10.57 -0.18 -8.74
N PRO A 52 11.70 -0.68 -8.21
CA PRO A 52 11.78 -2.07 -7.78
C PRO A 52 11.13 -2.32 -6.42
N SER A 53 11.08 -1.30 -5.58
CA SER A 53 10.52 -1.42 -4.24
C SER A 53 9.91 -0.11 -3.78
N VAL A 54 9.14 -0.17 -2.71
CA VAL A 54 8.40 0.98 -2.21
C VAL A 54 8.28 0.89 -0.69
N ASN A 55 8.33 2.04 -0.04
CA ASN A 55 8.02 2.12 1.38
C ASN A 55 6.52 2.26 1.55
N VAL A 56 5.92 1.37 2.34
CA VAL A 56 4.48 1.32 2.51
C VAL A 56 4.08 1.92 3.85
N SER A 57 3.08 2.78 3.81
CA SER A 57 2.48 3.39 5.00
C SER A 57 0.97 3.17 4.95
N LEU A 58 0.37 2.83 6.09
CA LEU A 58 -1.07 2.61 6.20
C LEU A 58 -1.60 3.49 7.33
N ASP A 59 -2.54 4.38 6.99
CA ASP A 59 -3.14 5.33 7.93
C ASP A 59 -2.10 6.13 8.72
N GLY A 60 -1.02 6.52 8.03
CA GLY A 60 0.04 7.29 8.65
C GLY A 60 1.10 6.47 9.37
N GLN A 61 0.93 5.16 9.46
CA GLN A 61 1.89 4.29 10.11
C GLN A 61 2.81 3.67 9.07
N GLU A 62 4.11 3.89 9.20
CA GLU A 62 5.09 3.33 8.29
C GLU A 62 5.29 1.84 8.60
N LEU A 63 5.08 0.99 7.60
CA LEU A 63 5.10 -0.45 7.78
C LEU A 63 6.36 -1.14 7.25
N GLY A 64 7.10 -0.46 6.39
CA GLY A 64 8.36 -1.00 5.89
C GLY A 64 8.48 -0.95 4.38
N ASN A 65 9.56 -1.53 3.88
CA ASN A 65 9.87 -1.57 2.46
C ASN A 65 9.47 -2.92 1.88
N TYR A 66 8.81 -2.88 0.73
CA TYR A 66 8.34 -4.09 0.05
C TYR A 66 8.65 -4.00 -1.43
N SER A 67 8.89 -5.16 -2.07
CA SER A 67 9.11 -5.18 -3.50
C SER A 67 7.80 -4.89 -4.23
N VAL A 68 7.90 -4.13 -5.32
CA VAL A 68 6.74 -3.85 -6.17
C VAL A 68 6.21 -5.13 -6.80
N GLN A 69 7.11 -6.07 -7.10
CA GLN A 69 6.71 -7.37 -7.61
C GLN A 69 5.75 -8.08 -6.66
N ARG A 70 5.98 -7.97 -5.37
CA ARG A 70 5.12 -8.57 -4.36
C ARG A 70 3.72 -7.96 -4.35
N LEU A 71 3.63 -6.64 -4.56
CA LEU A 71 2.33 -5.96 -4.69
C LEU A 71 1.56 -6.48 -5.91
N GLN A 72 2.26 -6.78 -6.98
CA GLN A 72 1.64 -7.25 -8.21
C GLN A 72 1.29 -8.73 -8.16
N GLN A 73 2.16 -9.56 -7.61
CA GLN A 73 2.03 -11.01 -7.69
C GLN A 73 1.36 -11.64 -6.48
N ASN A 74 1.49 -11.03 -5.32
CA ASN A 74 0.91 -11.58 -4.10
C ASN A 74 0.29 -10.50 -3.22
N PRO A 75 -0.68 -9.74 -3.76
CA PRO A 75 -1.32 -8.68 -2.97
C PRO A 75 -2.13 -9.22 -1.79
N VAL A 76 -2.70 -10.41 -1.91
CA VAL A 76 -3.50 -11.01 -0.84
C VAL A 76 -2.63 -11.31 0.38
N GLY A 77 -1.50 -11.98 0.17
CA GLY A 77 -0.58 -12.29 1.26
C GLY A 77 0.03 -11.03 1.87
N LEU A 78 0.37 -10.07 1.02
CA LEU A 78 0.92 -8.81 1.51
C LEU A 78 -0.11 -8.02 2.30
N ALA A 79 -1.36 -7.97 1.84
CA ALA A 79 -2.43 -7.27 2.56
C ALA A 79 -2.60 -7.84 3.97
N ALA A 80 -2.61 -9.16 4.10
CA ALA A 80 -2.72 -9.81 5.39
C ALA A 80 -1.55 -9.43 6.31
N GLU A 81 -0.35 -9.43 5.77
CA GLU A 81 0.85 -9.06 6.52
C GLU A 81 0.79 -7.60 7.00
N LEU A 82 0.37 -6.69 6.13
CA LEU A 82 0.27 -5.27 6.48
C LEU A 82 -0.77 -5.03 7.56
N LEU A 83 -1.89 -5.71 7.49
CA LEU A 83 -2.94 -5.55 8.50
C LEU A 83 -2.48 -6.02 9.87
N VAL A 84 -1.73 -7.11 9.92
CA VAL A 84 -1.16 -7.60 11.17
C VAL A 84 -0.17 -6.59 11.74
N LYS A 85 0.67 -6.01 10.90
CA LYS A 85 1.65 -5.02 11.34
C LYS A 85 0.99 -3.72 11.81
N ALA A 86 -0.05 -3.29 11.09
CA ALA A 86 -0.74 -2.04 11.42
C ALA A 86 -1.54 -2.13 12.71
N HIS A 87 -1.99 -3.34 13.07
CA HIS A 87 -2.82 -3.53 14.25
C HIS A 87 -2.29 -4.65 15.14
N PRO A 88 -1.04 -4.52 15.64
CA PRO A 88 -0.43 -5.60 16.42
C PRO A 88 -1.19 -5.94 17.69
N GLY A 89 -1.92 -4.99 18.25
CA GLY A 89 -2.69 -5.20 19.46
C GLY A 89 -3.96 -6.00 19.28
N LEU A 90 -4.52 -6.03 18.09
CA LEU A 90 -5.80 -6.69 17.84
C LEU A 90 -5.71 -8.20 17.95
N LYS A 91 -4.60 -8.77 17.58
CA LYS A 91 -4.44 -10.22 17.63
C LYS A 91 -4.27 -10.78 19.03
N LEU A 92 -4.07 -9.92 20.00
CA LEU A 92 -3.88 -10.31 21.39
C LEU A 92 -5.19 -10.47 22.15
N SER A 93 -6.24 -9.98 21.59
CA SER A 93 -7.55 -10.03 22.23
C SER A 93 -8.29 -11.29 21.89
#